data_1ba64d3d16f4e6dfc6e67996e2196ef6
#
_entry.id   1ba64d3d16f4e6dfc6e67996e2196ef6
#
_cell.length_a   1.000
_cell.length_b   1.000
_cell.length_c   1.000
_cell.angle_alpha   90.00
_cell.angle_beta   90.00
_cell.angle_gamma   90.00
#
_symmetry.space_group_name_H-M   'P 1'
#
loop_
_entity.id
_entity.type
_entity.pdbx_description
1 polymer ?
#
loop_
_entity_poly.entity_id
_entity_poly.type
_entity_poly.pdbx_seq_one_letter_code
_entity_poly.pdbx_strand_id
1 'polypeptide(L)'
;MKILFVADVSITNVASGSERVLYEQCTCLSRSGHEVHLLTRRLPLHKSADEEIDGVKEWRYGFEKKLPYPFLKSIFSDCRHSFNYIQKDSSFQIINFHQPFSALGVLSSRASTDIPKIYTCHSLSFQEYASLSSLSTDIKGWVSYWIHLLGRKVIEKKVLARSDHIVALSKYTSEKLIKTYGLPSSKVTVIPAGVDLNRFRPFNDKQLSRNRLGMPNGQFMLLTIRNLEPRMGLENLILALKEVVKERKDILLIVGGEGPLSQDLKSLAKEVGIEDSVKFTGYVPDEELPHYYQMADLFILPTKALEGFGLVTVEALASGLPVLGTPVGGTKEILAHMGPEFLFSDSTPDSMARLILKSMQHWTTNPEIYNEISRKCRKVAEDYYSWDPHVAKLENLFHHAIQQHSAS
;
A
#
# COMPACT_ATOMS: atom_id res chain seq x y z
N MET A 1 -15.80 -15.95 -14.66
CA MET A 1 -16.65 -15.66 -13.50
C MET A 1 -17.17 -14.23 -13.59
N LYS A 2 -18.33 -13.95 -12.95
CA LYS A 2 -18.77 -12.58 -12.68
C LYS A 2 -18.40 -12.20 -11.26
N ILE A 3 -17.49 -11.24 -11.12
CA ILE A 3 -16.83 -10.88 -9.86
C ILE A 3 -17.23 -9.47 -9.48
N LEU A 4 -17.65 -9.27 -8.23
CA LEU A 4 -17.86 -7.94 -7.66
C LEU A 4 -16.76 -7.62 -6.65
N PHE A 5 -15.97 -6.61 -6.94
CA PHE A 5 -15.14 -5.96 -5.94
C PHE A 5 -15.92 -4.86 -5.22
N VAL A 6 -15.67 -4.69 -3.93
CA VAL A 6 -16.32 -3.65 -3.11
C VAL A 6 -15.28 -2.93 -2.28
N ALA A 7 -15.17 -1.62 -2.48
CA ALA A 7 -14.14 -0.80 -1.84
C ALA A 7 -14.67 0.58 -1.41
N ASP A 8 -13.97 1.22 -0.48
CA ASP A 8 -14.22 2.62 -0.09
C ASP A 8 -13.44 3.61 -0.99
N VAL A 9 -12.51 3.07 -1.79
CA VAL A 9 -11.62 3.80 -2.72
C VAL A 9 -11.92 3.42 -4.17
N SER A 10 -11.56 4.29 -5.10
CA SER A 10 -11.79 4.14 -6.56
C SER A 10 -10.50 3.74 -7.27
N ILE A 11 -10.63 3.15 -8.44
CA ILE A 11 -9.51 2.87 -9.37
C ILE A 11 -9.30 3.96 -10.41
N THR A 12 -10.11 5.02 -10.43
CA THR A 12 -9.96 6.16 -11.34
C THR A 12 -8.67 6.95 -11.10
N ASN A 13 -8.23 7.02 -9.84
CA ASN A 13 -6.99 7.69 -9.46
C ASN A 13 -6.26 6.85 -8.41
N VAL A 14 -5.18 6.23 -8.82
CA VAL A 14 -4.41 5.31 -7.97
C VAL A 14 -3.31 6.09 -7.25
N ALA A 15 -3.65 6.60 -6.05
CA ALA A 15 -2.74 7.41 -5.24
C ALA A 15 -2.14 6.67 -4.03
N SER A 16 -2.67 5.50 -3.68
CA SER A 16 -2.24 4.73 -2.50
C SER A 16 -1.97 3.27 -2.82
N GLY A 17 -1.26 2.57 -1.92
CA GLY A 17 -0.99 1.15 -2.08
C GLY A 17 -2.25 0.26 -2.10
N SER A 18 -3.30 0.62 -1.35
CA SER A 18 -4.56 -0.13 -1.37
C SER A 18 -5.33 0.03 -2.68
N GLU A 19 -5.30 1.23 -3.26
CA GLU A 19 -5.87 1.51 -4.58
C GLU A 19 -5.10 0.76 -5.68
N ARG A 20 -3.77 0.72 -5.58
CA ARG A 20 -2.92 -0.05 -6.51
C ARG A 20 -3.28 -1.53 -6.50
N VAL A 21 -3.35 -2.15 -5.31
CA VAL A 21 -3.72 -3.56 -5.21
C VAL A 21 -5.12 -3.82 -5.77
N LEU A 22 -6.09 -2.95 -5.47
CA LEU A 22 -7.45 -3.04 -6.00
C LEU A 22 -7.45 -2.95 -7.53
N TYR A 23 -6.78 -1.93 -8.08
CA TYR A 23 -6.67 -1.72 -9.52
C TYR A 23 -6.07 -2.93 -10.23
N GLU A 24 -4.93 -3.41 -9.75
CA GLU A 24 -4.23 -4.55 -10.39
C GLU A 24 -5.05 -5.85 -10.28
N GLN A 25 -5.67 -6.14 -9.13
CA GLN A 25 -6.54 -7.31 -9.01
C GLN A 25 -7.71 -7.24 -9.99
N CYS A 26 -8.40 -6.10 -10.05
CA CYS A 26 -9.54 -5.93 -10.94
C CYS A 26 -9.16 -6.05 -12.42
N THR A 27 -8.12 -5.33 -12.83
CA THR A 27 -7.72 -5.26 -14.25
C THR A 27 -7.05 -6.54 -14.72
N CYS A 28 -6.24 -7.20 -13.90
CA CYS A 28 -5.64 -8.48 -14.26
C CYS A 28 -6.70 -9.59 -14.40
N LEU A 29 -7.68 -9.67 -13.49
CA LEU A 29 -8.79 -10.60 -13.61
C LEU A 29 -9.67 -10.30 -14.83
N SER A 30 -9.89 -9.03 -15.15
CA SER A 30 -10.60 -8.64 -16.38
C SER A 30 -9.84 -9.11 -17.63
N ARG A 31 -8.52 -8.90 -17.69
CA ARG A 31 -7.66 -9.39 -18.78
C ARG A 31 -7.63 -10.93 -18.86
N SER A 32 -7.84 -11.63 -17.76
CA SER A 32 -7.98 -13.10 -17.72
C SER A 32 -9.36 -13.60 -18.19
N GLY A 33 -10.23 -12.71 -18.68
CA GLY A 33 -11.54 -13.05 -19.26
C GLY A 33 -12.67 -13.14 -18.26
N HIS A 34 -12.53 -12.59 -17.06
CA HIS A 34 -13.62 -12.46 -16.10
C HIS A 34 -14.40 -11.17 -16.32
N GLU A 35 -15.70 -11.20 -16.05
CA GLU A 35 -16.54 -10.00 -15.96
C GLU A 35 -16.36 -9.38 -14.57
N VAL A 36 -15.62 -8.26 -14.51
CA VAL A 36 -15.23 -7.62 -13.25
C VAL A 36 -15.98 -6.32 -13.07
N HIS A 37 -16.67 -6.21 -11.95
CA HIS A 37 -17.33 -4.99 -11.50
C HIS A 37 -16.71 -4.53 -10.18
N LEU A 38 -16.68 -3.21 -9.98
CA LEU A 38 -16.27 -2.56 -8.74
C LEU A 38 -17.40 -1.68 -8.24
N LEU A 39 -17.81 -1.86 -6.98
CA LEU A 39 -18.72 -0.95 -6.28
C LEU A 39 -17.91 -0.11 -5.29
N THR A 40 -17.90 1.20 -5.49
CA THR A 40 -17.13 2.14 -4.68
C THR A 40 -17.93 3.36 -4.27
N ARG A 41 -17.38 4.13 -3.33
CA ARG A 41 -17.98 5.40 -2.92
C ARG A 41 -17.67 6.49 -3.96
N ARG A 42 -18.68 7.32 -4.28
CA ARG A 42 -18.50 8.47 -5.15
C ARG A 42 -17.63 9.53 -4.48
N LEU A 43 -16.55 9.93 -5.15
CA LEU A 43 -15.63 10.99 -4.76
C LEU A 43 -15.93 12.29 -5.54
N PRO A 44 -15.48 13.47 -5.08
CA PRO A 44 -15.72 14.74 -5.75
C PRO A 44 -15.22 14.79 -7.20
N LEU A 45 -14.15 14.07 -7.51
CA LEU A 45 -13.57 13.97 -8.84
C LEU A 45 -14.47 13.20 -9.84
N HIS A 46 -15.39 12.39 -9.36
CA HIS A 46 -16.24 11.56 -10.21
C HIS A 46 -17.39 12.34 -10.85
N LYS A 47 -17.39 12.43 -12.17
CA LYS A 47 -18.43 13.13 -12.94
C LYS A 47 -19.68 12.27 -13.15
N SER A 48 -19.54 10.94 -13.31
CA SER A 48 -20.61 9.97 -13.56
C SER A 48 -20.89 9.05 -12.37
N ALA A 49 -22.03 8.36 -12.41
CA ALA A 49 -22.39 7.34 -11.42
C ALA A 49 -21.71 5.99 -11.69
N ASP A 50 -21.26 5.77 -12.90
CA ASP A 50 -20.52 4.60 -13.36
C ASP A 50 -19.53 4.99 -14.45
N GLU A 51 -18.49 4.17 -14.62
CA GLU A 51 -17.46 4.34 -15.63
C GLU A 51 -16.81 2.99 -15.92
N GLU A 52 -16.33 2.78 -17.14
CA GLU A 52 -15.51 1.63 -17.46
C GLU A 52 -14.03 2.05 -17.53
N ILE A 53 -13.19 1.36 -16.76
CA ILE A 53 -11.76 1.64 -16.62
C ILE A 53 -11.00 0.34 -16.84
N ASP A 54 -10.22 0.25 -17.91
CA ASP A 54 -9.39 -0.91 -18.26
C ASP A 54 -10.16 -2.27 -18.22
N GLY A 55 -11.42 -2.24 -18.72
CA GLY A 55 -12.29 -3.42 -18.77
C GLY A 55 -13.00 -3.72 -17.45
N VAL A 56 -12.92 -2.84 -16.46
CA VAL A 56 -13.60 -2.94 -15.17
C VAL A 56 -14.74 -1.94 -15.11
N LYS A 57 -15.96 -2.40 -14.85
CA LYS A 57 -17.11 -1.52 -14.67
C LYS A 57 -17.21 -1.04 -13.23
N GLU A 58 -16.83 0.22 -13.02
CA GLU A 58 -16.90 0.88 -11.72
C GLU A 58 -18.27 1.53 -11.49
N TRP A 59 -18.95 1.15 -10.43
CA TRP A 59 -20.21 1.71 -9.95
C TRP A 59 -19.98 2.54 -8.70
N ARG A 60 -20.61 3.73 -8.61
CA ARG A 60 -20.35 4.71 -7.57
C ARG A 60 -21.59 5.06 -6.79
N TYR A 61 -21.59 4.83 -5.49
CA TYR A 61 -22.73 5.10 -4.62
C TYR A 61 -22.51 6.34 -3.75
N GLY A 62 -23.61 6.97 -3.33
CA GLY A 62 -23.64 8.08 -2.40
C GLY A 62 -23.12 9.39 -2.98
N PHE A 63 -23.21 10.43 -2.14
CA PHE A 63 -22.60 11.74 -2.38
C PHE A 63 -21.77 12.13 -1.18
N GLU A 64 -20.61 12.74 -1.43
CA GLU A 64 -19.79 13.27 -0.35
C GLU A 64 -20.50 14.46 0.31
N LYS A 65 -20.86 14.31 1.60
CA LYS A 65 -21.20 15.42 2.49
C LYS A 65 -20.35 15.32 3.74
N LYS A 66 -19.86 16.47 4.21
CA LYS A 66 -18.86 16.62 5.29
C LYS A 66 -19.34 16.24 6.70
N LEU A 67 -20.52 15.64 6.90
CA LEU A 67 -21.09 15.34 8.22
C LEU A 67 -21.13 13.82 8.49
N PRO A 68 -20.91 13.34 9.73
CA PRO A 68 -20.87 11.90 10.06
C PRO A 68 -22.19 11.16 9.77
N TYR A 69 -23.33 11.80 9.93
CA TYR A 69 -24.63 11.18 9.65
C TYR A 69 -24.86 10.85 8.16
N PRO A 70 -24.51 11.72 7.21
CA PRO A 70 -24.56 11.37 5.79
C PRO A 70 -23.64 10.21 5.40
N PHE A 71 -22.49 10.07 6.07
CA PHE A 71 -21.57 8.96 5.82
C PHE A 71 -22.18 7.60 6.18
N LEU A 72 -22.75 7.47 7.37
CA LEU A 72 -23.45 6.25 7.79
C LEU A 72 -24.66 5.92 6.90
N LYS A 73 -25.46 6.96 6.53
CA LYS A 73 -26.55 6.80 5.58
C LYS A 73 -26.06 6.29 4.21
N SER A 74 -24.97 6.86 3.70
CA SER A 74 -24.39 6.45 2.43
C SER A 74 -23.97 4.98 2.47
N ILE A 75 -23.34 4.51 3.57
CA ILE A 75 -22.95 3.10 3.72
C ILE A 75 -24.18 2.18 3.77
N PHE A 76 -25.15 2.44 4.66
CA PHE A 76 -26.23 1.51 4.92
C PHE A 76 -27.40 1.60 3.92
N SER A 77 -27.64 2.77 3.33
CA SER A 77 -28.71 3.00 2.38
C SER A 77 -28.21 2.93 0.94
N ASP A 78 -27.29 3.83 0.59
CA ASP A 78 -26.94 4.05 -0.81
C ASP A 78 -26.08 2.91 -1.36
N CYS A 79 -25.09 2.43 -0.58
CA CYS A 79 -24.26 1.28 -0.97
C CYS A 79 -25.11 0.03 -1.15
N ARG A 80 -26.01 -0.27 -0.17
CA ARG A 80 -26.94 -1.40 -0.26
C ARG A 80 -27.88 -1.27 -1.46
N HIS A 81 -28.43 -0.08 -1.72
CA HIS A 81 -29.32 0.16 -2.84
C HIS A 81 -28.60 -0.06 -4.17
N SER A 82 -27.41 0.51 -4.33
CA SER A 82 -26.60 0.32 -5.54
C SER A 82 -26.20 -1.15 -5.74
N PHE A 83 -25.78 -1.84 -4.67
CA PHE A 83 -25.53 -3.28 -4.75
C PHE A 83 -26.75 -4.06 -5.21
N ASN A 84 -27.93 -3.81 -4.64
CA ASN A 84 -29.17 -4.50 -5.04
C ASN A 84 -29.55 -4.24 -6.49
N TYR A 85 -29.29 -3.02 -6.97
CA TYR A 85 -29.54 -2.65 -8.36
C TYR A 85 -28.65 -3.44 -9.31
N ILE A 86 -27.32 -3.40 -9.09
CA ILE A 86 -26.37 -4.07 -9.99
C ILE A 86 -26.45 -5.61 -9.90
N GLN A 87 -26.79 -6.16 -8.74
CA GLN A 87 -26.93 -7.61 -8.55
C GLN A 87 -28.09 -8.20 -9.36
N LYS A 88 -29.20 -7.46 -9.54
CA LYS A 88 -30.34 -7.93 -10.32
C LYS A 88 -29.98 -8.27 -11.78
N ASP A 89 -29.14 -7.42 -12.36
CA ASP A 89 -28.78 -7.55 -13.78
C ASP A 89 -27.50 -8.39 -13.98
N SER A 90 -26.58 -8.39 -13.00
CA SER A 90 -25.27 -9.01 -13.14
C SER A 90 -25.18 -10.44 -12.61
N SER A 91 -25.92 -10.78 -11.55
CA SER A 91 -25.88 -12.13 -10.90
C SER A 91 -24.45 -12.55 -10.53
N PHE A 92 -23.81 -11.78 -9.65
CA PHE A 92 -22.41 -12.03 -9.24
C PHE A 92 -22.24 -13.40 -8.57
N GLN A 93 -21.16 -14.07 -8.93
CA GLN A 93 -20.80 -15.39 -8.42
C GLN A 93 -19.91 -15.33 -7.18
N ILE A 94 -19.23 -14.20 -6.99
CA ILE A 94 -18.35 -13.95 -5.84
C ILE A 94 -18.22 -12.46 -5.55
N ILE A 95 -18.03 -12.12 -4.27
CA ILE A 95 -17.77 -10.74 -3.81
C ILE A 95 -16.42 -10.70 -3.13
N ASN A 96 -15.55 -9.77 -3.55
CA ASN A 96 -14.27 -9.49 -2.87
C ASN A 96 -14.31 -8.10 -2.23
N PHE A 97 -14.24 -8.05 -0.90
CA PHE A 97 -14.20 -6.82 -0.11
C PHE A 97 -12.76 -6.34 0.08
N HIS A 98 -12.51 -5.04 -0.05
CA HIS A 98 -11.21 -4.42 0.19
C HIS A 98 -11.18 -3.51 1.42
N GLN A 99 -12.31 -2.91 1.80
CA GLN A 99 -12.43 -2.10 3.00
C GLN A 99 -13.73 -2.42 3.75
N PRO A 100 -13.77 -2.20 5.09
CA PRO A 100 -14.86 -2.70 5.91
C PRO A 100 -16.17 -1.91 5.81
N PHE A 101 -16.14 -0.62 5.43
CA PHE A 101 -17.35 0.20 5.45
C PHE A 101 -18.30 -0.15 4.29
N SER A 102 -17.83 -0.12 3.05
CA SER A 102 -18.61 -0.55 1.87
C SER A 102 -19.02 -2.02 2.00
N ALA A 103 -18.11 -2.87 2.51
CA ALA A 103 -18.43 -4.28 2.79
C ALA A 103 -19.62 -4.42 3.73
N LEU A 104 -19.68 -3.63 4.81
CA LEU A 104 -20.81 -3.66 5.74
C LEU A 104 -22.13 -3.25 5.06
N GLY A 105 -22.08 -2.27 4.13
CA GLY A 105 -23.22 -1.87 3.31
C GLY A 105 -23.79 -3.03 2.48
N VAL A 106 -22.93 -3.73 1.75
CA VAL A 106 -23.31 -4.92 0.95
C VAL A 106 -23.82 -6.05 1.84
N LEU A 107 -23.13 -6.35 2.96
CA LEU A 107 -23.55 -7.38 3.92
C LEU A 107 -24.88 -7.08 4.62
N SER A 108 -25.36 -5.84 4.58
CA SER A 108 -26.71 -5.48 5.08
C SER A 108 -27.84 -5.85 4.11
N SER A 109 -27.51 -6.27 2.89
CA SER A 109 -28.47 -6.72 1.88
C SER A 109 -28.70 -8.23 1.95
N ARG A 110 -29.98 -8.63 1.87
CA ARG A 110 -30.34 -10.06 1.73
C ARG A 110 -29.83 -10.65 0.40
N ALA A 111 -29.73 -9.85 -0.65
CA ALA A 111 -29.23 -10.31 -1.94
C ALA A 111 -27.75 -10.74 -1.92
N SER A 112 -27.00 -10.41 -0.86
CA SER A 112 -25.62 -10.87 -0.69
C SER A 112 -25.53 -12.22 0.05
N THR A 113 -26.64 -12.77 0.60
CA THR A 113 -26.59 -13.94 1.50
C THR A 113 -26.00 -15.15 0.81
N ASP A 114 -26.45 -15.46 -0.39
CA ASP A 114 -26.12 -16.67 -1.14
C ASP A 114 -24.94 -16.48 -2.12
N ILE A 115 -24.09 -15.48 -1.89
CA ILE A 115 -22.89 -15.22 -2.69
C ILE A 115 -21.68 -15.40 -1.79
N PRO A 116 -20.68 -16.21 -2.16
CA PRO A 116 -19.44 -16.36 -1.38
C PRO A 116 -18.65 -15.04 -1.31
N LYS A 117 -17.99 -14.81 -0.19
CA LYS A 117 -17.37 -13.52 0.18
C LYS A 117 -15.92 -13.71 0.58
N ILE A 118 -15.05 -12.99 -0.07
CA ILE A 118 -13.63 -12.90 0.28
C ILE A 118 -13.37 -11.50 0.84
N TYR A 119 -12.47 -11.38 1.79
CA TYR A 119 -11.99 -10.08 2.28
C TYR A 119 -10.49 -9.97 2.03
N THR A 120 -10.06 -9.01 1.22
CA THR A 120 -8.64 -8.69 1.01
C THR A 120 -8.22 -7.60 1.99
N CYS A 121 -7.38 -7.96 2.96
CA CYS A 121 -6.92 -7.07 4.03
C CYS A 121 -5.60 -6.39 3.64
N HIS A 122 -5.61 -5.09 3.50
CA HIS A 122 -4.42 -4.26 3.30
C HIS A 122 -3.71 -3.96 4.62
N SER A 123 -4.51 -3.65 5.64
CA SER A 123 -4.11 -3.30 7.00
C SER A 123 -5.34 -3.36 7.91
N LEU A 124 -5.14 -3.30 9.22
CA LEU A 124 -6.27 -3.23 10.16
C LEU A 124 -6.78 -1.79 10.28
N SER A 125 -8.00 -1.55 9.85
CA SER A 125 -8.61 -0.22 9.71
C SER A 125 -8.56 0.63 11.01
N PHE A 126 -8.75 0.00 12.18
CA PHE A 126 -8.66 0.73 13.45
C PHE A 126 -7.23 1.12 13.82
N GLN A 127 -6.20 0.34 13.42
CA GLN A 127 -4.80 0.64 13.67
C GLN A 127 -4.31 1.77 12.77
N GLU A 128 -4.74 1.81 11.52
CA GLU A 128 -4.47 2.95 10.63
C GLU A 128 -5.07 4.22 11.22
N TYR A 129 -6.34 4.19 11.62
CA TYR A 129 -6.97 5.33 12.26
C TYR A 129 -6.20 5.80 13.50
N ALA A 130 -5.78 4.87 14.37
CA ALA A 130 -4.99 5.18 15.55
C ALA A 130 -3.63 5.81 15.23
N SER A 131 -3.01 5.43 14.10
CA SER A 131 -1.71 5.98 13.70
C SER A 131 -1.78 7.37 13.07
N LEU A 132 -2.95 7.74 12.53
CA LEU A 132 -3.18 9.04 11.87
C LEU A 132 -3.79 10.08 12.81
N SER A 133 -4.50 9.62 13.87
CA SER A 133 -5.26 10.48 14.76
C SER A 133 -4.51 10.65 16.08
N SER A 134 -4.19 11.89 16.45
CA SER A 134 -3.71 12.20 17.79
C SER A 134 -4.86 12.18 18.79
N LEU A 135 -4.57 11.76 20.02
CA LEU A 135 -5.51 11.92 21.13
C LEU A 135 -5.73 13.42 21.36
N SER A 136 -6.98 13.86 21.28
CA SER A 136 -7.34 15.23 21.63
C SER A 136 -7.15 15.47 23.13
N THR A 137 -6.75 16.67 23.49
CA THR A 137 -6.59 17.09 24.89
C THR A 137 -7.92 17.44 25.55
N ASP A 138 -8.98 17.66 24.77
CA ASP A 138 -10.33 17.93 25.27
C ASP A 138 -11.16 16.64 25.36
N ILE A 139 -12.12 16.61 26.30
CA ILE A 139 -12.95 15.42 26.58
C ILE A 139 -13.78 15.01 25.38
N LYS A 140 -14.31 15.99 24.61
CA LYS A 140 -15.14 15.70 23.43
C LYS A 140 -14.33 15.01 22.31
N GLY A 141 -13.16 15.51 22.04
CA GLY A 141 -12.26 14.92 21.05
C GLY A 141 -11.75 13.53 21.50
N TRP A 142 -11.45 13.37 22.80
CA TRP A 142 -11.08 12.09 23.38
C TRP A 142 -12.20 11.03 23.22
N VAL A 143 -13.44 11.38 23.58
CA VAL A 143 -14.61 10.49 23.40
C VAL A 143 -14.82 10.17 21.93
N SER A 144 -14.75 11.17 21.05
CA SER A 144 -14.88 10.99 19.60
C SER A 144 -13.84 10.02 19.06
N TYR A 145 -12.57 10.17 19.47
CA TYR A 145 -11.49 9.27 19.07
C TYR A 145 -11.81 7.80 19.39
N TRP A 146 -12.23 7.52 20.63
CA TRP A 146 -12.52 6.16 21.06
C TRP A 146 -13.76 5.57 20.38
N ILE A 147 -14.79 6.39 20.13
CA ILE A 147 -15.97 5.96 19.35
C ILE A 147 -15.56 5.54 17.93
N HIS A 148 -14.74 6.35 17.27
CA HIS A 148 -14.26 6.02 15.93
C HIS A 148 -13.35 4.79 15.91
N LEU A 149 -12.45 4.67 16.87
CA LEU A 149 -11.53 3.54 16.99
C LEU A 149 -12.28 2.22 17.20
N LEU A 150 -13.14 2.20 18.23
CA LEU A 150 -13.92 1.01 18.58
C LEU A 150 -14.96 0.69 17.49
N GLY A 151 -15.60 1.70 16.92
CA GLY A 151 -16.54 1.54 15.81
C GLY A 151 -15.89 0.85 14.61
N ARG A 152 -14.70 1.30 14.19
CA ARG A 152 -13.93 0.66 13.11
C ARG A 152 -13.60 -0.79 13.43
N LYS A 153 -13.11 -1.06 14.65
CA LYS A 153 -12.77 -2.42 15.09
C LYS A 153 -13.99 -3.36 15.09
N VAL A 154 -15.15 -2.88 15.54
CA VAL A 154 -16.41 -3.65 15.55
C VAL A 154 -16.91 -3.92 14.13
N ILE A 155 -16.87 -2.92 13.25
CA ILE A 155 -17.29 -3.05 11.86
C ILE A 155 -16.39 -4.07 11.14
N GLU A 156 -15.07 -3.91 11.24
CA GLU A 156 -14.11 -4.82 10.64
C GLU A 156 -14.28 -6.26 11.16
N LYS A 157 -14.46 -6.45 12.47
CA LYS A 157 -14.78 -7.77 13.06
C LYS A 157 -16.02 -8.39 12.45
N LYS A 158 -17.10 -7.61 12.25
CA LYS A 158 -18.35 -8.10 11.64
C LYS A 158 -18.17 -8.52 10.18
N VAL A 159 -17.39 -7.76 9.42
CA VAL A 159 -17.10 -8.07 8.01
C VAL A 159 -16.24 -9.33 7.92
N LEU A 160 -15.16 -9.42 8.69
CA LEU A 160 -14.28 -10.60 8.74
C LEU A 160 -15.03 -11.87 9.17
N ALA A 161 -15.95 -11.76 10.15
CA ALA A 161 -16.74 -12.91 10.60
C ALA A 161 -17.67 -13.43 9.49
N ARG A 162 -18.22 -12.54 8.64
CA ARG A 162 -19.14 -12.88 7.56
C ARG A 162 -18.49 -13.17 6.21
N SER A 163 -17.19 -12.98 6.10
CA SER A 163 -16.43 -13.40 4.92
C SER A 163 -16.10 -14.88 5.03
N ASP A 164 -16.17 -15.62 3.94
CA ASP A 164 -15.87 -17.06 3.89
C ASP A 164 -14.37 -17.29 3.99
N HIS A 165 -13.60 -16.45 3.29
CA HIS A 165 -12.13 -16.43 3.33
C HIS A 165 -11.57 -15.02 3.44
N ILE A 166 -10.33 -14.91 3.95
CA ILE A 166 -9.59 -13.66 4.09
C ILE A 166 -8.23 -13.80 3.39
N VAL A 167 -7.92 -12.84 2.54
CA VAL A 167 -6.60 -12.70 1.91
C VAL A 167 -5.80 -11.66 2.70
N ALA A 168 -4.62 -12.02 3.18
CA ALA A 168 -3.63 -11.11 3.77
C ALA A 168 -2.45 -10.97 2.80
N LEU A 169 -1.94 -9.74 2.64
CA LEU A 169 -0.84 -9.47 1.70
C LEU A 169 0.55 -9.83 2.26
N SER A 170 0.65 -10.19 3.56
CA SER A 170 1.88 -10.62 4.22
C SER A 170 1.56 -11.56 5.38
N LYS A 171 2.54 -12.33 5.83
CA LYS A 171 2.45 -13.14 7.06
C LYS A 171 2.19 -12.24 8.27
N TYR A 172 2.87 -11.09 8.33
CA TYR A 172 2.67 -10.09 9.37
C TYR A 172 1.20 -9.65 9.49
N THR A 173 0.55 -9.32 8.37
CA THR A 173 -0.87 -8.94 8.36
C THR A 173 -1.75 -10.11 8.76
N SER A 174 -1.46 -11.33 8.28
CA SER A 174 -2.17 -12.56 8.64
C SER A 174 -2.10 -12.82 10.15
N GLU A 175 -0.91 -12.80 10.75
CA GLU A 175 -0.72 -13.00 12.19
C GLU A 175 -1.45 -11.95 13.03
N LYS A 176 -1.40 -10.69 12.59
CA LYS A 176 -2.16 -9.60 13.24
C LYS A 176 -3.67 -9.81 13.19
N LEU A 177 -4.22 -10.20 12.04
CA LEU A 177 -5.64 -10.52 11.87
C LEU A 177 -6.07 -11.63 12.82
N ILE A 178 -5.33 -12.76 12.79
CA ILE A 178 -5.61 -13.93 13.62
C ILE A 178 -5.58 -13.55 15.11
N LYS A 179 -4.51 -12.89 15.56
CA LYS A 179 -4.34 -12.47 16.95
C LYS A 179 -5.38 -11.44 17.41
N THR A 180 -5.70 -10.46 16.57
CA THR A 180 -6.58 -9.34 16.96
C THR A 180 -8.05 -9.74 17.01
N TYR A 181 -8.49 -10.60 16.09
CA TYR A 181 -9.91 -10.94 15.93
C TYR A 181 -10.23 -12.37 16.33
N GLY A 182 -9.25 -13.18 16.73
CA GLY A 182 -9.45 -14.59 17.09
C GLY A 182 -9.89 -15.45 15.91
N LEU A 183 -9.38 -15.17 14.71
CA LEU A 183 -9.76 -15.89 13.50
C LEU A 183 -9.05 -17.25 13.44
N PRO A 184 -9.71 -18.30 12.92
CA PRO A 184 -9.03 -19.56 12.63
C PRO A 184 -8.01 -19.35 11.51
N SER A 185 -6.82 -19.93 11.65
CA SER A 185 -5.76 -19.81 10.64
C SER A 185 -6.16 -20.34 9.26
N SER A 186 -7.02 -21.37 9.23
CA SER A 186 -7.59 -21.92 7.99
C SER A 186 -8.43 -20.93 7.18
N LYS A 187 -8.93 -19.87 7.82
CA LYS A 187 -9.71 -18.81 7.16
C LYS A 187 -8.85 -17.74 6.50
N VAL A 188 -7.55 -17.67 6.81
CA VAL A 188 -6.65 -16.62 6.34
C VAL A 188 -5.59 -17.19 5.42
N THR A 189 -5.58 -16.76 4.17
CA THR A 189 -4.58 -17.15 3.17
C THR A 189 -3.66 -15.97 2.88
N VAL A 190 -2.34 -16.20 2.89
CA VAL A 190 -1.35 -15.19 2.52
C VAL A 190 -1.12 -15.24 1.00
N ILE A 191 -1.48 -14.17 0.33
CA ILE A 191 -1.23 -13.95 -1.09
C ILE A 191 -0.49 -12.61 -1.22
N PRO A 192 0.85 -12.60 -1.32
CA PRO A 192 1.62 -11.37 -1.43
C PRO A 192 1.21 -10.55 -2.65
N ALA A 193 1.13 -9.22 -2.51
CA ALA A 193 0.87 -8.35 -3.65
C ALA A 193 2.00 -8.42 -4.69
N GLY A 194 1.70 -7.99 -5.90
CA GLY A 194 2.63 -7.97 -7.01
C GLY A 194 3.15 -6.57 -7.35
N VAL A 195 4.00 -6.53 -8.37
CA VAL A 195 4.50 -5.31 -9.03
C VAL A 195 4.41 -5.49 -10.54
N ASP A 196 4.12 -4.41 -11.26
CA ASP A 196 4.19 -4.40 -12.73
C ASP A 196 5.66 -4.36 -13.17
N LEU A 197 6.18 -5.51 -13.59
CA LEU A 197 7.56 -5.70 -14.00
C LEU A 197 7.91 -5.02 -15.34
N ASN A 198 6.92 -4.66 -16.15
CA ASN A 198 7.14 -3.93 -17.40
C ASN A 198 7.27 -2.44 -17.13
N ARG A 199 6.49 -1.93 -16.19
CA ARG A 199 6.51 -0.54 -15.76
C ARG A 199 7.72 -0.24 -14.87
N PHE A 200 7.95 -1.05 -13.84
CA PHE A 200 9.09 -0.96 -12.94
C PHE A 200 10.19 -1.90 -13.41
N ARG A 201 11.20 -1.35 -14.06
CA ARG A 201 12.31 -2.10 -14.64
C ARG A 201 13.62 -1.36 -14.50
N PRO A 202 14.75 -2.08 -14.44
CA PRO A 202 16.07 -1.46 -14.47
C PRO A 202 16.25 -0.57 -15.70
N PHE A 203 16.97 0.51 -15.51
CA PHE A 203 17.30 1.45 -16.58
C PHE A 203 18.78 1.79 -16.52
N ASN A 204 19.49 1.66 -17.66
CA ASN A 204 20.94 1.77 -17.69
C ASN A 204 21.46 3.23 -17.66
N ASP A 205 20.57 4.21 -17.91
CA ASP A 205 20.95 5.62 -17.95
C ASP A 205 20.25 6.41 -16.82
N LYS A 206 20.82 6.33 -15.63
CA LYS A 206 20.35 7.12 -14.47
C LYS A 206 20.39 8.63 -14.73
N GLN A 207 21.34 9.10 -15.52
CA GLN A 207 21.50 10.53 -15.80
C GLN A 207 20.30 11.07 -16.62
N LEU A 208 19.79 10.27 -17.54
CA LEU A 208 18.58 10.64 -18.29
C LEU A 208 17.38 10.84 -17.37
N SER A 209 17.15 9.91 -16.42
CA SER A 209 16.08 10.03 -15.42
C SER A 209 16.31 11.23 -14.49
N ARG A 210 17.56 11.51 -14.07
CA ARG A 210 17.93 12.68 -13.27
C ARG A 210 17.65 13.97 -14.01
N ASN A 211 18.08 14.08 -15.27
CA ASN A 211 17.83 15.26 -16.10
C ASN A 211 16.33 15.49 -16.31
N ARG A 212 15.55 14.44 -16.58
CA ARG A 212 14.10 14.52 -16.73
C ARG A 212 13.41 15.09 -15.48
N LEU A 213 13.87 14.71 -14.31
CA LEU A 213 13.30 15.12 -13.01
C LEU A 213 13.96 16.39 -12.45
N GLY A 214 14.88 17.04 -13.18
CA GLY A 214 15.59 18.23 -12.72
C GLY A 214 16.44 17.97 -11.47
N MET A 215 17.06 16.77 -11.39
CA MET A 215 17.91 16.38 -10.30
C MET A 215 19.39 16.53 -10.67
N PRO A 216 20.28 16.85 -9.70
CA PRO A 216 21.69 17.03 -9.97
C PRO A 216 22.38 15.70 -10.34
N ASN A 217 23.42 15.79 -11.15
CA ASN A 217 24.33 14.69 -11.43
C ASN A 217 25.52 14.73 -10.48
N GLY A 218 26.15 13.58 -10.25
CA GLY A 218 27.38 13.50 -9.45
C GLY A 218 27.18 13.32 -7.94
N GLN A 219 25.95 13.32 -7.45
CA GLN A 219 25.62 12.98 -6.06
C GLN A 219 25.11 11.55 -5.94
N PHE A 220 25.36 10.90 -4.79
CA PHE A 220 24.73 9.65 -4.42
C PHE A 220 23.30 9.92 -3.93
N MET A 221 22.31 9.39 -4.65
CA MET A 221 20.92 9.69 -4.40
C MET A 221 20.25 8.63 -3.55
N LEU A 222 19.85 8.99 -2.34
CA LEU A 222 18.92 8.27 -1.52
C LEU A 222 17.49 8.65 -1.93
N LEU A 223 16.58 7.69 -1.98
CA LEU A 223 15.16 7.90 -2.28
C LEU A 223 14.29 7.29 -1.21
N THR A 224 13.27 8.02 -0.80
CA THR A 224 12.11 7.48 -0.09
C THR A 224 10.84 8.07 -0.66
N ILE A 225 9.83 7.23 -0.95
CA ILE A 225 8.51 7.66 -1.45
C ILE A 225 7.47 7.11 -0.52
N ARG A 226 6.82 7.99 0.27
CA ARG A 226 5.90 7.61 1.35
C ARG A 226 4.89 8.72 1.61
N ASN A 227 3.74 8.36 2.21
CA ASN A 227 2.94 9.35 2.92
C ASN A 227 3.76 9.92 4.09
N LEU A 228 3.74 11.25 4.28
CA LEU A 228 4.51 11.91 5.33
C LEU A 228 3.74 11.85 6.66
N GLU A 229 3.71 10.64 7.25
CA GLU A 229 2.97 10.28 8.47
C GLU A 229 3.92 9.82 9.58
N PRO A 230 3.56 9.98 10.89
CA PRO A 230 4.45 9.62 12.00
C PRO A 230 4.96 8.17 11.99
N ARG A 231 4.12 7.22 11.57
CA ARG A 231 4.48 5.80 11.51
C ARG A 231 5.50 5.47 10.42
N MET A 232 5.70 6.35 9.45
CA MET A 232 6.62 6.13 8.32
C MET A 232 8.10 6.41 8.68
N GLY A 233 8.39 7.04 9.81
CA GLY A 233 9.74 7.12 10.38
C GLY A 233 10.69 8.10 9.68
N LEU A 234 10.16 9.06 8.94
CA LEU A 234 10.96 10.02 8.16
C LEU A 234 11.80 10.95 9.03
N GLU A 235 11.33 11.27 10.26
CA GLU A 235 12.11 12.02 11.23
C GLU A 235 13.42 11.29 11.58
N ASN A 236 13.34 9.98 11.81
CA ASN A 236 14.51 9.17 12.11
C ASN A 236 15.46 9.09 10.90
N LEU A 237 14.94 9.07 9.67
CA LEU A 237 15.76 9.12 8.47
C LEU A 237 16.49 10.45 8.32
N ILE A 238 15.82 11.59 8.59
CA ILE A 238 16.47 12.92 8.57
C ILE A 238 17.58 13.00 9.63
N LEU A 239 17.33 12.51 10.85
CA LEU A 239 18.34 12.44 11.90
C LEU A 239 19.51 11.50 11.54
N ALA A 240 19.23 10.38 10.88
CA ALA A 240 20.26 9.48 10.36
C ALA A 240 21.11 10.18 9.27
N LEU A 241 20.46 10.91 8.36
CA LEU A 241 21.14 11.63 7.29
C LEU A 241 22.09 12.70 7.85
N LYS A 242 21.74 13.37 8.95
CA LYS A 242 22.64 14.29 9.66
C LYS A 242 24.01 13.65 9.97
N GLU A 243 24.01 12.38 10.41
CA GLU A 243 25.25 11.66 10.68
C GLU A 243 25.96 11.25 9.39
N VAL A 244 25.19 10.83 8.37
CA VAL A 244 25.76 10.43 7.07
C VAL A 244 26.46 11.60 6.37
N VAL A 245 25.88 12.80 6.37
CA VAL A 245 26.49 13.99 5.72
C VAL A 245 27.76 14.48 6.41
N LYS A 246 28.07 14.07 7.64
CA LYS A 246 29.37 14.34 8.26
C LYS A 246 30.51 13.62 7.54
N GLU A 247 30.24 12.38 7.12
CA GLU A 247 31.24 11.50 6.46
C GLU A 247 31.20 11.63 4.93
N ARG A 248 30.03 11.94 4.34
CA ARG A 248 29.80 11.99 2.89
C ARG A 248 29.03 13.25 2.51
N LYS A 249 29.72 14.19 1.81
CA LYS A 249 29.12 15.45 1.36
C LYS A 249 28.42 15.35 0.00
N ASP A 250 28.71 14.30 -0.75
CA ASP A 250 28.19 14.01 -2.08
C ASP A 250 26.87 13.23 -2.05
N ILE A 251 25.99 13.51 -1.08
CA ILE A 251 24.74 12.79 -0.88
C ILE A 251 23.53 13.73 -0.98
N LEU A 252 22.44 13.23 -1.58
CA LEU A 252 21.15 13.91 -1.62
C LEU A 252 20.03 12.92 -1.31
N LEU A 253 19.23 13.22 -0.30
CA LEU A 253 18.00 12.48 0.01
C LEU A 253 16.83 13.13 -0.71
N ILE A 254 16.15 12.34 -1.54
CA ILE A 254 14.88 12.72 -2.19
C ILE A 254 13.73 12.14 -1.37
N VAL A 255 12.86 13.02 -0.87
CA VAL A 255 11.64 12.66 -0.13
C VAL A 255 10.44 12.96 -0.99
N GLY A 256 9.84 11.91 -1.57
CA GLY A 256 8.60 11.98 -2.35
C GLY A 256 7.38 11.65 -1.50
N GLY A 257 6.30 12.40 -1.73
CA GLY A 257 5.02 12.22 -1.07
C GLY A 257 4.55 13.43 -0.29
N GLU A 258 3.32 13.32 0.22
CA GLU A 258 2.65 14.36 1.01
C GLU A 258 2.11 13.77 2.31
N GLY A 259 1.78 14.64 3.26
CA GLY A 259 1.18 14.24 4.53
C GLY A 259 1.33 15.31 5.63
N PRO A 260 0.77 15.04 6.80
CA PRO A 260 0.71 16.01 7.89
C PRO A 260 2.09 16.46 8.40
N LEU A 261 3.13 15.61 8.27
CA LEU A 261 4.49 15.95 8.73
C LEU A 261 5.31 16.76 7.71
N SER A 262 4.76 17.14 6.55
CA SER A 262 5.53 17.79 5.49
C SER A 262 6.30 19.02 5.96
N GLN A 263 5.66 19.89 6.74
CA GLN A 263 6.30 21.10 7.25
C GLN A 263 7.28 20.82 8.38
N ASP A 264 6.92 19.90 9.29
CA ASP A 264 7.78 19.52 10.43
C ASP A 264 9.08 18.87 9.95
N LEU A 265 9.02 18.01 8.94
CA LEU A 265 10.21 17.37 8.34
C LEU A 265 11.16 18.38 7.68
N LYS A 266 10.61 19.40 6.98
CA LYS A 266 11.41 20.50 6.42
C LYS A 266 12.07 21.33 7.51
N SER A 267 11.31 21.66 8.57
CA SER A 267 11.82 22.38 9.72
C SER A 267 12.91 21.59 10.44
N LEU A 268 12.72 20.29 10.64
CA LEU A 268 13.74 19.42 11.23
C LEU A 268 15.02 19.38 10.40
N ALA A 269 14.94 19.24 9.07
CA ALA A 269 16.11 19.24 8.21
C ALA A 269 16.92 20.54 8.32
N LYS A 270 16.24 21.69 8.42
CA LYS A 270 16.86 23.00 8.66
C LYS A 270 17.46 23.09 10.05
N GLU A 271 16.74 22.68 11.09
CA GLU A 271 17.21 22.72 12.50
C GLU A 271 18.50 21.92 12.68
N VAL A 272 18.62 20.76 12.03
CA VAL A 272 19.81 19.93 12.11
C VAL A 272 20.89 20.29 11.08
N GLY A 273 20.68 21.31 10.24
CA GLY A 273 21.66 21.89 9.32
C GLY A 273 21.98 21.03 8.10
N ILE A 274 20.98 20.33 7.55
CA ILE A 274 21.13 19.46 6.36
C ILE A 274 20.11 19.77 5.24
N GLU A 275 19.50 20.95 5.25
CA GLU A 275 18.49 21.36 4.28
C GLU A 275 18.97 21.24 2.82
N ASP A 276 20.25 21.51 2.56
CA ASP A 276 20.85 21.38 1.22
C ASP A 276 21.07 19.92 0.79
N SER A 277 21.00 18.98 1.72
CA SER A 277 21.15 17.53 1.47
C SER A 277 19.82 16.80 1.40
N VAL A 278 18.67 17.51 1.50
CA VAL A 278 17.32 16.93 1.43
C VAL A 278 16.46 17.71 0.44
N LYS A 279 15.89 17.01 -0.54
CA LYS A 279 14.93 17.59 -1.48
C LYS A 279 13.55 16.98 -1.28
N PHE A 280 12.59 17.77 -0.86
CA PHE A 280 11.17 17.39 -0.77
C PHE A 280 10.48 17.69 -2.10
N THR A 281 9.96 16.66 -2.78
CA THR A 281 9.33 16.80 -4.09
C THR A 281 7.81 17.00 -4.03
N GLY A 282 7.19 16.77 -2.86
CA GLY A 282 5.74 16.73 -2.75
C GLY A 282 5.15 15.47 -3.39
N TYR A 283 3.92 15.55 -3.84
CA TYR A 283 3.24 14.46 -4.53
C TYR A 283 4.03 14.01 -5.77
N VAL A 284 4.25 12.72 -5.89
CA VAL A 284 4.89 12.11 -7.06
C VAL A 284 3.80 11.51 -7.94
N PRO A 285 3.59 12.05 -9.17
CA PRO A 285 2.64 11.49 -10.10
C PRO A 285 2.95 10.03 -10.43
N ASP A 286 1.89 9.23 -10.60
CA ASP A 286 2.05 7.80 -10.82
C ASP A 286 2.92 7.49 -12.06
N GLU A 287 2.74 8.23 -13.14
CA GLU A 287 3.53 8.10 -14.36
C GLU A 287 5.02 8.44 -14.20
N GLU A 288 5.38 9.22 -13.19
CA GLU A 288 6.78 9.58 -12.90
C GLU A 288 7.49 8.62 -11.94
N LEU A 289 6.73 7.82 -11.19
CA LEU A 289 7.29 6.89 -10.20
C LEU A 289 8.45 6.02 -10.73
N PRO A 290 8.37 5.41 -11.92
CA PRO A 290 9.49 4.61 -12.45
C PRO A 290 10.77 5.42 -12.60
N HIS A 291 10.68 6.70 -13.00
CA HIS A 291 11.85 7.57 -13.17
C HIS A 291 12.49 7.93 -11.83
N TYR A 292 11.70 8.08 -10.76
CA TYR A 292 12.25 8.28 -9.40
C TYR A 292 13.05 7.07 -8.94
N TYR A 293 12.55 5.84 -9.14
CA TYR A 293 13.33 4.64 -8.82
C TYR A 293 14.57 4.49 -9.70
N GLN A 294 14.48 4.82 -10.98
CA GLN A 294 15.58 4.71 -11.94
C GLN A 294 16.71 5.71 -11.70
N MET A 295 16.40 6.91 -11.19
CA MET A 295 17.43 7.95 -10.93
C MET A 295 18.23 7.70 -9.66
N ALA A 296 17.69 6.94 -8.70
CA ALA A 296 18.25 6.75 -7.37
C ALA A 296 19.37 5.70 -7.34
N ASP A 297 20.19 5.75 -6.30
CA ASP A 297 21.23 4.77 -6.03
C ASP A 297 20.84 3.81 -4.90
N LEU A 298 19.96 4.26 -4.00
CA LEU A 298 19.51 3.48 -2.85
C LEU A 298 18.12 3.94 -2.40
N PHE A 299 17.20 3.01 -2.20
CA PHE A 299 15.90 3.28 -1.61
C PHE A 299 15.92 3.01 -0.10
N ILE A 300 15.38 3.92 0.69
CA ILE A 300 15.31 3.80 2.15
C ILE A 300 13.86 3.68 2.59
N LEU A 301 13.58 2.65 3.39
CA LEU A 301 12.26 2.42 3.99
C LEU A 301 12.35 2.50 5.52
N PRO A 302 12.17 3.69 6.13
CA PRO A 302 12.43 3.92 7.55
C PRO A 302 11.22 3.62 8.45
N THR A 303 10.24 2.86 8.00
CA THR A 303 8.95 2.63 8.67
C THR A 303 9.11 2.21 10.14
N LYS A 304 8.42 2.90 11.05
CA LYS A 304 8.39 2.57 12.49
C LYS A 304 7.35 1.49 12.82
N ALA A 305 6.20 1.50 12.13
CA ALA A 305 5.08 0.59 12.44
C ALA A 305 4.09 0.45 11.28
N LEU A 306 3.29 -0.62 11.31
CA LEU A 306 2.11 -0.82 10.46
C LEU A 306 2.42 -0.86 8.94
N GLU A 307 3.50 -1.52 8.56
CA GLU A 307 3.76 -1.83 7.16
C GLU A 307 3.01 -3.10 6.77
N GLY A 308 1.89 -2.97 6.08
CA GLY A 308 1.06 -4.11 5.71
C GLY A 308 1.76 -5.07 4.74
N PHE A 309 2.34 -4.51 3.67
CA PHE A 309 3.12 -5.26 2.67
C PHE A 309 4.39 -4.51 2.28
N GLY A 310 4.27 -3.28 1.75
CA GLY A 310 5.39 -2.48 1.28
C GLY A 310 5.56 -2.51 -0.24
N LEU A 311 4.52 -2.11 -0.99
CA LEU A 311 4.58 -2.05 -2.46
C LEU A 311 5.78 -1.26 -2.98
N VAL A 312 6.10 -0.13 -2.36
CA VAL A 312 7.27 0.68 -2.73
C VAL A 312 8.59 -0.08 -2.63
N THR A 313 8.68 -1.10 -1.75
CA THR A 313 9.84 -1.98 -1.65
C THR A 313 9.96 -2.85 -2.90
N VAL A 314 8.88 -3.50 -3.32
CA VAL A 314 8.92 -4.37 -4.51
C VAL A 314 9.02 -3.56 -5.81
N GLU A 315 8.49 -2.34 -5.86
CA GLU A 315 8.67 -1.39 -6.97
C GLU A 315 10.14 -0.99 -7.12
N ALA A 316 10.82 -0.66 -6.01
CA ALA A 316 12.25 -0.38 -5.99
C ALA A 316 13.07 -1.61 -6.44
N LEU A 317 12.80 -2.80 -5.88
CA LEU A 317 13.46 -4.04 -6.27
C LEU A 317 13.24 -4.36 -7.76
N ALA A 318 12.01 -4.22 -8.26
CA ALA A 318 11.69 -4.44 -9.68
C ALA A 318 12.46 -3.50 -10.60
N SER A 319 12.70 -2.26 -10.16
CA SER A 319 13.52 -1.27 -10.86
C SER A 319 15.05 -1.53 -10.74
N GLY A 320 15.46 -2.62 -10.08
CA GLY A 320 16.86 -2.94 -9.83
C GLY A 320 17.51 -2.02 -8.80
N LEU A 321 16.72 -1.28 -8.03
CA LEU A 321 17.21 -0.36 -7.01
C LEU A 321 17.37 -1.09 -5.67
N PRO A 322 18.58 -1.12 -5.07
CA PRO A 322 18.77 -1.67 -3.74
C PRO A 322 17.91 -0.96 -2.69
N VAL A 323 17.41 -1.72 -1.71
CA VAL A 323 16.55 -1.21 -0.64
C VAL A 323 17.17 -1.51 0.72
N LEU A 324 17.28 -0.51 1.58
CA LEU A 324 17.49 -0.71 3.02
C LEU A 324 16.21 -0.38 3.77
N GLY A 325 15.76 -1.31 4.62
CA GLY A 325 14.50 -1.16 5.34
C GLY A 325 14.59 -1.53 6.82
N THR A 326 13.66 -1.00 7.60
CA THR A 326 13.48 -1.41 9.00
C THR A 326 12.87 -2.82 9.07
N PRO A 327 13.17 -3.60 10.13
CA PRO A 327 12.65 -4.96 10.29
C PRO A 327 11.17 -4.97 10.72
N VAL A 328 10.32 -4.19 10.03
CA VAL A 328 8.92 -3.94 10.37
C VAL A 328 7.99 -4.45 9.27
N GLY A 329 6.96 -5.20 9.67
CA GLY A 329 5.87 -5.58 8.79
C GLY A 329 6.28 -6.42 7.59
N GLY A 330 5.55 -6.27 6.48
CA GLY A 330 5.81 -6.96 5.23
C GLY A 330 7.17 -6.66 4.60
N THR A 331 7.75 -5.48 4.84
CA THR A 331 9.10 -5.14 4.37
C THR A 331 10.16 -6.12 4.85
N LYS A 332 10.08 -6.58 6.11
CA LYS A 332 10.98 -7.60 6.64
C LYS A 332 10.89 -8.90 5.84
N GLU A 333 9.69 -9.29 5.42
CA GLU A 333 9.47 -10.51 4.63
C GLU A 333 10.05 -10.38 3.23
N ILE A 334 9.85 -9.21 2.59
CA ILE A 334 10.38 -8.94 1.25
C ILE A 334 11.91 -8.92 1.28
N LEU A 335 12.52 -8.18 2.19
CA LEU A 335 13.96 -8.02 2.26
C LEU A 335 14.69 -9.27 2.79
N ALA A 336 13.98 -10.22 3.41
CA ALA A 336 14.56 -11.52 3.77
C ALA A 336 15.08 -12.29 2.53
N HIS A 337 14.49 -12.08 1.34
CA HIS A 337 14.99 -12.65 0.08
C HIS A 337 16.28 -11.98 -0.41
N MET A 338 16.53 -10.74 0.03
CA MET A 338 17.78 -10.02 -0.28
C MET A 338 18.92 -10.40 0.66
N GLY A 339 18.62 -10.67 1.93
CA GLY A 339 19.56 -11.00 2.99
C GLY A 339 19.48 -10.04 4.19
N PRO A 340 20.02 -10.44 5.36
CA PRO A 340 19.94 -9.65 6.58
C PRO A 340 20.70 -8.31 6.49
N GLU A 341 21.68 -8.20 5.59
CA GLU A 341 22.46 -6.99 5.32
C GLU A 341 21.65 -5.85 4.69
N PHE A 342 20.40 -6.12 4.23
CA PHE A 342 19.48 -5.12 3.73
C PHE A 342 18.48 -4.63 4.79
N LEU A 343 18.56 -5.15 6.02
CA LEU A 343 17.72 -4.74 7.12
C LEU A 343 18.51 -3.93 8.14
N PHE A 344 17.97 -2.78 8.53
CA PHE A 344 18.44 -2.08 9.72
C PHE A 344 18.26 -2.96 10.96
N SER A 345 19.12 -2.81 11.97
CA SER A 345 18.94 -3.55 13.23
C SER A 345 17.66 -3.15 13.96
N ASP A 346 17.29 -1.88 13.82
CA ASP A 346 16.07 -1.29 14.39
C ASP A 346 15.69 -0.01 13.63
N SER A 347 14.71 0.75 14.12
CA SER A 347 14.25 2.01 13.51
C SER A 347 14.94 3.26 14.06
N THR A 348 16.08 3.15 14.77
CA THR A 348 16.80 4.30 15.30
C THR A 348 17.63 5.01 14.23
N PRO A 349 17.88 6.33 14.35
CA PRO A 349 18.74 7.08 13.45
C PRO A 349 20.15 6.48 13.33
N ASP A 350 20.73 6.05 14.46
CA ASP A 350 22.08 5.48 14.47
C ASP A 350 22.20 4.16 13.70
N SER A 351 21.18 3.30 13.82
CA SER A 351 21.09 2.05 13.07
C SER A 351 21.03 2.32 11.56
N MET A 352 20.21 3.29 11.16
CA MET A 352 20.08 3.69 9.76
C MET A 352 21.36 4.30 9.23
N ALA A 353 21.96 5.27 9.93
CA ALA A 353 23.19 5.93 9.51
C ALA A 353 24.34 4.94 9.28
N ARG A 354 24.57 4.04 10.23
CA ARG A 354 25.62 3.01 10.12
C ARG A 354 25.46 2.13 8.89
N LEU A 355 24.24 1.62 8.64
CA LEU A 355 24.03 0.73 7.50
C LEU A 355 24.07 1.48 6.17
N ILE A 356 23.55 2.71 6.10
CA ILE A 356 23.63 3.56 4.91
C ILE A 356 25.09 3.81 4.56
N LEU A 357 25.92 4.27 5.51
CA LEU A 357 27.36 4.54 5.29
C LEU A 357 28.10 3.28 4.85
N LYS A 358 27.88 2.15 5.53
CA LYS A 358 28.51 0.87 5.17
C LYS A 358 28.17 0.45 3.74
N SER A 359 26.90 0.54 3.37
CA SER A 359 26.41 0.16 2.03
C SER A 359 26.97 1.10 0.97
N MET A 360 26.91 2.42 1.20
CA MET A 360 27.46 3.41 0.28
C MET A 360 28.97 3.16 0.04
N GLN A 361 29.76 3.01 1.09
CA GLN A 361 31.19 2.75 0.97
C GLN A 361 31.45 1.48 0.15
N HIS A 362 30.76 0.40 0.46
CA HIS A 362 30.95 -0.88 -0.21
C HIS A 362 30.58 -0.83 -1.70
N TRP A 363 29.49 -0.16 -2.06
CA TRP A 363 28.99 -0.11 -3.43
C TRP A 363 29.68 0.92 -4.31
N THR A 364 30.15 2.05 -3.74
CA THR A 364 30.91 3.04 -4.51
C THR A 364 32.32 2.60 -4.81
N THR A 365 32.95 1.79 -3.94
CA THR A 365 34.27 1.22 -4.19
C THR A 365 34.25 0.01 -5.12
N ASN A 366 33.14 -0.66 -5.27
CA ASN A 366 32.98 -1.89 -6.06
C ASN A 366 31.74 -1.83 -6.95
N PRO A 367 31.77 -1.18 -8.11
CA PRO A 367 30.60 -1.03 -9.00
C PRO A 367 30.04 -2.37 -9.49
N GLU A 368 30.87 -3.41 -9.62
CA GLU A 368 30.42 -4.75 -10.00
C GLU A 368 29.49 -5.35 -8.95
N ILE A 369 29.81 -5.18 -7.66
CA ILE A 369 28.96 -5.62 -6.54
C ILE A 369 27.62 -4.89 -6.58
N TYR A 370 27.63 -3.58 -6.85
CA TYR A 370 26.38 -2.84 -7.02
C TYR A 370 25.51 -3.42 -8.15
N ASN A 371 26.13 -3.73 -9.29
CA ASN A 371 25.43 -4.33 -10.44
C ASN A 371 24.88 -5.74 -10.13
N GLU A 372 25.61 -6.53 -9.34
CA GLU A 372 25.12 -7.84 -8.86
C GLU A 372 23.94 -7.69 -7.93
N ILE A 373 23.98 -6.76 -6.99
CA ILE A 373 22.87 -6.45 -6.09
C ILE A 373 21.66 -5.97 -6.90
N SER A 374 21.86 -5.08 -7.85
CA SER A 374 20.78 -4.58 -8.73
C SER A 374 20.10 -5.73 -9.50
N ARG A 375 20.87 -6.65 -10.06
CA ARG A 375 20.34 -7.86 -10.71
C ARG A 375 19.58 -8.76 -9.73
N LYS A 376 20.10 -8.93 -8.50
CA LYS A 376 19.43 -9.69 -7.44
C LYS A 376 18.11 -9.04 -7.05
N CYS A 377 18.03 -7.71 -6.92
CA CYS A 377 16.82 -6.97 -6.66
C CYS A 377 15.74 -7.29 -7.70
N ARG A 378 16.10 -7.14 -8.98
CA ARG A 378 15.20 -7.45 -10.09
C ARG A 378 14.73 -8.90 -10.06
N LYS A 379 15.64 -9.84 -9.86
CA LYS A 379 15.30 -11.27 -9.80
C LYS A 379 14.36 -11.62 -8.65
N VAL A 380 14.54 -11.04 -7.46
CA VAL A 380 13.62 -11.23 -6.33
C VAL A 380 12.22 -10.72 -6.67
N ALA A 381 12.10 -9.58 -7.34
CA ALA A 381 10.80 -9.08 -7.77
C ALA A 381 10.14 -10.01 -8.79
N GLU A 382 10.89 -10.54 -9.75
CA GLU A 382 10.41 -11.49 -10.77
C GLU A 382 9.98 -12.83 -10.17
N ASP A 383 10.79 -13.40 -9.29
CA ASP A 383 10.57 -14.74 -8.73
C ASP A 383 9.40 -14.77 -7.72
N TYR A 384 9.14 -13.67 -6.99
CA TYR A 384 8.24 -13.70 -5.84
C TYR A 384 7.08 -12.70 -5.90
N TYR A 385 7.18 -11.64 -6.70
CA TYR A 385 6.29 -10.47 -6.59
C TYR A 385 5.71 -10.00 -7.92
N SER A 386 5.57 -10.85 -8.94
CA SER A 386 4.79 -10.48 -10.12
C SER A 386 3.27 -10.61 -9.85
N TRP A 387 2.45 -9.87 -10.59
CA TRP A 387 1.00 -9.94 -10.45
C TRP A 387 0.42 -11.28 -10.92
N ASP A 388 1.01 -11.94 -11.89
CA ASP A 388 0.45 -13.18 -12.46
C ASP A 388 0.25 -14.29 -11.43
N PRO A 389 1.27 -14.67 -10.58
CA PRO A 389 1.06 -15.65 -9.52
C PRO A 389 0.10 -15.19 -8.43
N HIS A 390 0.04 -13.87 -8.15
CA HIS A 390 -0.93 -13.31 -7.23
C HIS A 390 -2.36 -13.55 -7.71
N VAL A 391 -2.63 -13.15 -8.97
CA VAL A 391 -3.96 -13.26 -9.59
C VAL A 391 -4.36 -14.72 -9.72
N ALA A 392 -3.47 -15.60 -10.15
CA ALA A 392 -3.74 -17.03 -10.26
C ALA A 392 -4.13 -17.66 -8.89
N LYS A 393 -3.44 -17.29 -7.80
CA LYS A 393 -3.81 -17.75 -6.45
C LYS A 393 -5.16 -17.19 -6.00
N LEU A 394 -5.45 -15.93 -6.30
CA LEU A 394 -6.72 -15.29 -5.97
C LEU A 394 -7.87 -15.93 -6.75
N GLU A 395 -7.68 -16.18 -8.03
CA GLU A 395 -8.65 -16.87 -8.90
C GLU A 395 -8.96 -18.29 -8.42
N ASN A 396 -7.94 -19.06 -8.05
CA ASN A 396 -8.10 -20.39 -7.47
C ASN A 396 -8.90 -20.33 -6.16
N LEU A 397 -8.64 -19.33 -5.29
CA LEU A 397 -9.39 -19.12 -4.07
C LEU A 397 -10.86 -18.79 -4.36
N PHE A 398 -11.14 -18.00 -5.39
CA PHE A 398 -12.50 -17.66 -5.82
C PHE A 398 -13.25 -18.90 -6.31
N HIS A 399 -12.63 -19.70 -7.17
CA HIS A 399 -13.22 -20.96 -7.63
C HIS A 399 -13.56 -21.91 -6.47
N HIS A 400 -12.61 -22.06 -5.53
CA HIS A 400 -12.83 -22.91 -4.35
C HIS A 400 -13.98 -22.40 -3.47
N ALA A 401 -14.05 -21.11 -3.22
CA ALA A 401 -15.15 -20.51 -2.44
C ALA A 401 -16.51 -20.69 -3.11
N ILE A 402 -16.60 -20.55 -4.44
CA ILE A 402 -17.83 -20.80 -5.21
C ILE A 402 -18.25 -22.26 -5.10
N GLN A 403 -17.33 -23.20 -5.27
CA GLN A 403 -17.61 -24.64 -5.18
C GLN A 403 -18.10 -25.05 -3.76
N GLN A 404 -17.43 -24.58 -2.71
CA GLN A 404 -17.84 -24.86 -1.34
C GLN A 404 -19.23 -24.31 -1.03
N HIS A 405 -19.54 -23.10 -1.51
CA HIS A 405 -20.84 -22.47 -1.29
C HIS A 405 -21.97 -23.18 -2.04
N SER A 406 -21.70 -23.74 -3.21
CA SER A 406 -22.68 -24.53 -3.98
C SER A 406 -22.94 -25.92 -3.41
N ALA A 407 -22.05 -26.43 -2.53
CA ALA A 407 -22.14 -27.74 -1.90
C ALA A 407 -22.77 -27.68 -0.48
N SER A 408 -22.93 -26.49 0.09
CA SER A 408 -23.55 -26.25 1.41
C SER A 408 -25.01 -25.81 1.27
#